data_c0b434de15bb9de19c340a44c170a6e0
#
_entry.id   c0b434de15bb9de19c340a44c170a6e0
#
_cell.length_a   1.000
_cell.length_b   1.000
_cell.length_c   1.000
_cell.angle_alpha   90.00
_cell.angle_beta   90.00
_cell.angle_gamma   90.00
#
_symmetry.space_group_name_H-M   'P 1'
#
loop_
_entity.id
_entity.type
_entity.pdbx_description
1 polymer ?
#
loop_
_entity_poly.entity_id
_entity_poly.type
_entity_poly.pdbx_seq_one_letter_code
_entity_poly.pdbx_strand_id
1 'polypeptide(L)'
;MKQLLEADVSSIVDRAVRQTAVENGLPAHSPEVEVVICLVTIMMAGAVESWLRGELTQTPEELTRRIDMMFQDYIRGVALRLKAPAAVY
;
A
#
# COMPACT_ATOMS: atom_id res chain seq x y z
N MET A 1 -16.66 -12.54 7.87
CA MET A 1 -16.00 -11.33 8.41
C MET A 1 -14.67 -11.06 7.74
N LYS A 2 -13.80 -12.05 7.71
CA LYS A 2 -12.48 -11.84 7.11
C LYS A 2 -12.56 -11.47 5.62
N GLN A 3 -13.45 -12.11 4.88
CA GLN A 3 -13.60 -11.82 3.46
C GLN A 3 -14.14 -10.41 3.22
N LEU A 4 -15.06 -9.96 4.04
CA LEU A 4 -15.61 -8.61 3.93
C LEU A 4 -14.53 -7.58 4.22
N LEU A 5 -13.72 -7.83 5.26
CA LEU A 5 -12.63 -6.91 5.60
C LEU A 5 -11.63 -6.82 4.46
N GLU A 6 -11.26 -7.95 3.88
CA GLU A 6 -10.31 -7.97 2.77
C GLU A 6 -10.87 -7.24 1.55
N ALA A 7 -12.16 -7.40 1.26
CA ALA A 7 -12.78 -6.73 0.14
C ALA A 7 -12.79 -5.21 0.33
N ASP A 8 -13.11 -4.74 1.54
CA ASP A 8 -13.10 -3.31 1.84
C ASP A 8 -11.70 -2.75 1.77
N VAL A 9 -10.72 -3.45 2.35
CA VAL A 9 -9.33 -3.03 2.30
C VAL A 9 -8.84 -2.99 0.86
N SER A 10 -9.16 -4.01 0.08
CA SER A 10 -8.75 -4.08 -1.31
C SER A 10 -9.29 -2.91 -2.12
N SER A 11 -10.53 -2.53 -1.91
CA SER A 11 -11.14 -1.41 -2.63
C SER A 11 -10.45 -0.09 -2.28
N ILE A 12 -10.20 0.12 -1.00
CA ILE A 12 -9.54 1.35 -0.54
C ILE A 12 -8.10 1.41 -1.06
N VAL A 13 -7.38 0.28 -0.96
CA VAL A 13 -5.99 0.22 -1.41
C VAL A 13 -5.91 0.43 -2.92
N ASP A 14 -6.79 -0.21 -3.68
CA ASP A 14 -6.78 -0.08 -5.14
C ASP A 14 -6.87 1.39 -5.54
N ARG A 15 -7.83 2.10 -4.98
CA ARG A 15 -8.03 3.52 -5.30
C ARG A 15 -6.84 4.36 -4.88
N ALA A 16 -6.36 4.17 -3.65
CA ALA A 16 -5.27 4.96 -3.10
C ALA A 16 -3.97 4.73 -3.87
N VAL A 17 -3.66 3.47 -4.20
CA VAL A 17 -2.43 3.14 -4.91
C VAL A 17 -2.44 3.72 -6.32
N ARG A 18 -3.56 3.58 -7.04
CA ARG A 18 -3.63 4.10 -8.40
C ARG A 18 -3.52 5.63 -8.41
N GLN A 19 -4.17 6.29 -7.48
CA GLN A 19 -4.08 7.75 -7.38
C GLN A 19 -2.65 8.19 -7.07
N THR A 20 -2.02 7.56 -6.09
CA THR A 20 -0.65 7.90 -5.72
C THR A 20 0.32 7.61 -6.85
N ALA A 21 0.11 6.51 -7.58
CA ALA A 21 0.95 6.18 -8.73
C ALA A 21 0.89 7.28 -9.79
N VAL A 22 -0.31 7.73 -10.11
CA VAL A 22 -0.49 8.81 -11.10
C VAL A 22 0.19 10.08 -10.62
N GLU A 23 0.07 10.41 -9.34
CA GLU A 23 0.70 11.58 -8.75
C GLU A 23 2.23 11.51 -8.84
N ASN A 24 2.78 10.30 -8.88
CA ASN A 24 4.21 10.10 -9.01
C ASN A 24 4.66 9.83 -10.45
N GLY A 25 3.78 10.03 -11.41
CA GLY A 25 4.11 9.89 -12.82
C GLY A 25 4.09 8.47 -13.33
N LEU A 26 3.44 7.55 -12.62
CA LEU A 26 3.32 6.16 -13.05
C LEU A 26 1.96 5.91 -13.68
N PRO A 27 1.87 5.00 -14.68
CA PRO A 27 0.57 4.63 -15.23
C PRO A 27 -0.29 3.94 -14.17
N ALA A 28 -1.59 4.26 -14.17
CA ALA A 28 -2.49 3.74 -13.15
C ALA A 28 -2.69 2.22 -13.24
N HIS A 29 -2.46 1.62 -14.40
CA HIS A 29 -2.75 0.20 -14.64
C HIS A 29 -1.54 -0.59 -15.11
N SER A 30 -0.33 -0.14 -14.75
CA SER A 30 0.87 -0.88 -15.10
C SER A 30 0.98 -2.17 -14.27
N PRO A 31 1.73 -3.16 -14.76
CA PRO A 31 1.96 -4.39 -13.97
C PRO A 31 2.58 -4.10 -12.60
N GLU A 32 3.46 -3.12 -12.51
CA GLU A 32 4.09 -2.74 -11.25
C GLU A 32 3.06 -2.26 -10.26
N VAL A 33 2.11 -1.44 -10.72
CA VAL A 33 1.04 -0.93 -9.85
C VAL A 33 0.14 -2.07 -9.38
N GLU A 34 -0.15 -3.02 -10.26
CA GLU A 34 -0.98 -4.17 -9.86
C GLU A 34 -0.31 -4.99 -8.76
N VAL A 35 1.00 -5.20 -8.85
CA VAL A 35 1.75 -5.92 -7.81
C VAL A 35 1.73 -5.14 -6.51
N VAL A 36 1.92 -3.82 -6.57
CA VAL A 36 1.89 -2.97 -5.38
C VAL A 36 0.53 -3.07 -4.69
N ILE A 37 -0.55 -3.01 -5.47
CA ILE A 37 -1.90 -3.13 -4.91
C ILE A 37 -2.06 -4.45 -4.16
N CYS A 38 -1.62 -5.54 -4.78
CA CYS A 38 -1.70 -6.86 -4.15
C CYS A 38 -0.94 -6.90 -2.83
N LEU A 39 0.31 -6.45 -2.85
CA LEU A 39 1.16 -6.50 -1.66
C LEU A 39 0.65 -5.59 -0.55
N VAL A 40 0.25 -4.37 -0.88
CA VAL A 40 -0.26 -3.44 0.13
C VAL A 40 -1.57 -3.95 0.73
N THR A 41 -2.43 -4.55 -0.10
CA THR A 41 -3.68 -5.14 0.39
C THR A 41 -3.40 -6.22 1.44
N ILE A 42 -2.47 -7.12 1.14
CA ILE A 42 -2.09 -8.18 2.06
C ILE A 42 -1.52 -7.60 3.35
N MET A 43 -0.62 -6.63 3.23
CA MET A 43 0.01 -6.01 4.40
C MET A 43 -1.00 -5.31 5.29
N MET A 44 -1.93 -4.57 4.69
CA MET A 44 -2.93 -3.85 5.48
C MET A 44 -3.90 -4.80 6.16
N ALA A 45 -4.35 -5.83 5.46
CA ALA A 45 -5.23 -6.82 6.07
C ALA A 45 -4.55 -7.51 7.23
N GLY A 46 -3.27 -7.88 7.06
CA GLY A 46 -2.49 -8.50 8.12
C GLY A 46 -2.27 -7.58 9.31
N ALA A 47 -2.00 -6.30 9.05
CA ALA A 47 -1.79 -5.32 10.12
C ALA A 47 -3.06 -5.12 10.95
N VAL A 48 -4.21 -4.99 10.28
CA VAL A 48 -5.49 -4.84 10.98
C VAL A 48 -5.78 -6.08 11.81
N GLU A 49 -5.56 -7.26 11.24
CA GLU A 49 -5.79 -8.51 11.95
C GLU A 49 -4.90 -8.62 13.18
N SER A 50 -3.62 -8.29 13.06
CA SER A 50 -2.69 -8.30 14.18
C SER A 50 -3.11 -7.32 15.26
N TRP A 51 -3.56 -6.14 14.85
CA TRP A 51 -4.03 -5.14 15.79
C TRP A 51 -5.26 -5.63 16.56
N LEU A 52 -6.20 -6.28 15.87
CA LEU A 52 -7.40 -6.82 16.50
C LEU A 52 -7.06 -7.94 17.50
N ARG A 53 -5.97 -8.67 17.26
CA ARG A 53 -5.51 -9.70 18.18
C ARG A 53 -4.69 -9.15 19.34
N GLY A 54 -4.48 -7.84 19.40
CA GLY A 54 -3.72 -7.22 20.46
C GLY A 54 -2.21 -7.30 20.32
N GLU A 55 -1.74 -7.71 19.15
CA GLU A 55 -0.30 -7.80 18.87
C GLU A 55 0.32 -6.43 18.60
N LEU A 56 -0.50 -5.47 18.18
CA LEU A 56 -0.09 -4.09 17.99
C LEU A 56 -0.85 -3.22 18.97
N THR A 57 -0.14 -2.32 19.64
CA THR A 57 -0.70 -1.52 20.72
C THR A 57 -1.00 -0.07 20.33
N GLN A 58 -0.76 0.30 19.08
CA GLN A 58 -1.03 1.65 18.62
C GLN A 58 -2.53 1.93 18.62
N THR A 59 -2.89 3.21 18.77
CA THR A 59 -4.27 3.62 18.55
C THR A 59 -4.61 3.50 17.07
N PRO A 60 -5.91 3.43 16.71
CA PRO A 60 -6.28 3.38 15.30
C PRO A 60 -5.70 4.54 14.49
N GLU A 61 -5.66 5.73 15.07
CA GLU A 61 -5.12 6.91 14.40
C GLU A 61 -3.62 6.78 14.15
N GLU A 62 -2.88 6.30 15.15
CA GLU A 62 -1.44 6.10 15.02
C GLU A 62 -1.13 5.01 13.98
N LEU A 63 -1.88 3.92 14.02
CA LEU A 63 -1.68 2.82 13.09
C LEU A 63 -1.94 3.28 11.65
N THR A 64 -3.07 3.98 11.44
CA THR A 64 -3.41 4.49 10.12
C THR A 64 -2.35 5.44 9.60
N ARG A 65 -1.87 6.35 10.45
CA ARG A 65 -0.84 7.30 10.05
C ARG A 65 0.45 6.61 9.65
N ARG A 66 0.89 5.62 10.44
CA ARG A 66 2.12 4.90 10.13
C ARG A 66 2.00 4.10 8.85
N ILE A 67 0.86 3.45 8.63
CA ILE A 67 0.62 2.70 7.40
C ILE A 67 0.63 3.64 6.20
N ASP A 68 -0.02 4.79 6.33
CA ASP A 68 -0.05 5.77 5.25
C ASP A 68 1.34 6.28 4.91
N MET A 69 2.16 6.59 5.92
CA MET A 69 3.52 7.06 5.69
C MET A 69 4.36 6.00 4.99
N MET A 70 4.27 4.75 5.44
CA MET A 70 5.02 3.65 4.84
C MET A 70 4.57 3.40 3.41
N PHE A 71 3.27 3.50 3.17
CA PHE A 71 2.72 3.36 1.83
C PHE A 71 3.25 4.46 0.89
N GLN A 72 3.24 5.71 1.36
CA GLN A 72 3.77 6.83 0.59
C GLN A 72 5.24 6.63 0.25
N ASP A 73 6.03 6.19 1.25
CA ASP A 73 7.45 5.93 1.04
C ASP A 73 7.67 4.81 0.04
N TYR A 74 6.85 3.76 0.12
CA TYR A 74 6.95 2.62 -0.79
C TYR A 74 6.68 3.06 -2.23
N ILE A 75 5.59 3.78 -2.46
CA ILE A 75 5.23 4.22 -3.81
C ILE A 75 6.29 5.19 -4.35
N ARG A 76 6.78 6.09 -3.52
CA ARG A 76 7.83 7.02 -3.94
C ARG A 76 9.08 6.26 -4.33
N GLY A 77 9.45 5.24 -3.56
CA GLY A 77 10.60 4.42 -3.86
C GLY A 77 10.44 3.66 -5.17
N VAL A 78 9.27 3.10 -5.41
CA VAL A 78 8.99 2.40 -6.67
C VAL A 78 9.08 3.38 -7.85
N ALA A 79 8.51 4.57 -7.70
CA ALA A 79 8.56 5.57 -8.77
C ALA A 79 9.99 5.97 -9.09
N LEU A 80 10.81 6.18 -8.08
CA LEU A 80 12.21 6.52 -8.28
C LEU A 80 12.98 5.40 -8.97
N ARG A 81 12.71 4.16 -8.57
CA ARG A 81 13.38 3.01 -9.18
C ARG A 81 13.03 2.86 -10.65
N LEU A 82 11.74 3.03 -10.99
CA LEU A 82 11.30 2.88 -12.37
C LEU A 82 11.82 4.01 -13.27
N LYS A 83 12.11 5.18 -12.69
CA LYS A 83 12.68 6.30 -13.43
C LYS A 83 14.19 6.26 -13.49
N ALA A 84 14.82 5.45 -12.66
CA ALA A 84 16.27 5.37 -12.61
C ALA A 84 16.82 4.67 -13.85
N PRO A 85 17.99 5.07 -14.36
CA PRO A 85 18.61 4.36 -15.47
C PRO A 85 18.93 2.92 -15.08
N ALA A 86 18.73 2.00 -16.03
CA ALA A 86 19.00 0.58 -15.77
C ALA A 86 20.46 0.33 -15.39
N ALA A 87 21.37 1.18 -15.82
CA ALA A 87 22.77 1.04 -15.53
C ALA A 87 23.11 1.21 -14.04
N VAL A 88 22.15 1.66 -13.24
CA VAL A 88 22.35 1.78 -11.80
C VAL A 88 22.54 0.41 -11.15
N TYR A 89 22.03 -0.61 -11.79
CA TYR A 89 22.21 -1.97 -11.34
C TYR A 89 23.26 -2.70 -12.16
#